data_eb5f9f4dbfd88c4cc357b8b7fd9000ab
#
_entry.id   eb5f9f4dbfd88c4cc357b8b7fd9000ab
#
_cell.length_a   1.000
_cell.length_b   1.000
_cell.length_c   1.000
_cell.angle_alpha   90.00
_cell.angle_beta   90.00
_cell.angle_gamma   90.00
#
_symmetry.space_group_name_H-M   'P 1'
#
loop_
_entity.id
_entity.type
_entity.pdbx_description
1 polymer ?
#
loop_
_entity_poly.entity_id
_entity_poly.type
_entity_poly.pdbx_seq_one_letter_code
_entity_poly.pdbx_strand_id
1 'polypeptide(L)'
;MLVKSGEGMHEYRVIRNGVGEILMINKFGPDETANRCKMVAELNLAPGQCTGFHGHTDDVELFYMLEGELICVEDGEEVTLKPGDCTSTCSGAKHQIINRSEEMAKVLAIVIK
;
A
#
# COMPACT_ATOMS: atom_id res chain seq x y z
N MET A 1 -5.08 14.08 -16.79
CA MET A 1 -3.73 14.23 -16.24
C MET A 1 -2.98 12.91 -16.32
N LEU A 2 -1.79 12.92 -16.84
CA LEU A 2 -0.97 11.72 -17.00
C LEU A 2 0.23 11.77 -16.07
N VAL A 3 0.42 10.73 -15.28
CA VAL A 3 1.64 10.47 -14.51
C VAL A 3 2.23 9.16 -15.02
N LYS A 4 3.39 9.26 -15.67
CA LYS A 4 4.03 8.09 -16.30
C LYS A 4 4.66 7.16 -15.28
N SER A 5 5.03 5.95 -15.72
CA SER A 5 5.76 4.99 -14.90
C SER A 5 7.01 5.65 -14.30
N GLY A 6 7.25 5.44 -13.01
CA GLY A 6 8.36 6.03 -12.27
C GLY A 6 8.20 7.50 -11.90
N GLU A 7 7.26 8.20 -12.49
CA GLU A 7 6.98 9.59 -12.14
C GLU A 7 6.01 9.68 -10.96
N GLY A 8 6.01 10.82 -10.28
CA GLY A 8 5.22 11.09 -9.10
C GLY A 8 6.08 11.69 -8.00
N MET A 9 5.50 11.95 -6.84
CA MET A 9 6.23 12.47 -5.70
C MET A 9 6.81 11.30 -4.90
N HIS A 10 8.13 11.19 -4.89
CA HIS A 10 8.85 10.15 -4.16
C HIS A 10 9.07 10.56 -2.72
N GLU A 11 8.77 9.67 -1.79
CA GLU A 11 9.12 9.84 -0.39
C GLU A 11 9.43 8.49 0.25
N TYR A 12 10.31 8.50 1.25
CA TYR A 12 10.61 7.30 2.06
C TYR A 12 9.96 7.46 3.41
N ARG A 13 9.18 6.46 3.83
CA ARG A 13 8.45 6.52 5.09
C ARG A 13 8.47 5.21 5.85
N VAL A 14 8.60 5.32 7.17
CA VAL A 14 8.19 4.24 8.07
C VAL A 14 6.67 4.35 8.20
N ILE A 15 5.94 3.36 7.69
CA ILE A 15 4.48 3.42 7.62
C ILE A 15 3.88 2.76 8.84
N ARG A 16 3.13 3.55 9.63
CA ARG A 16 2.38 3.08 10.80
C ARG A 16 3.23 2.28 11.78
N ASN A 17 4.43 2.77 12.07
CA ASN A 17 5.39 2.11 12.96
C ASN A 17 5.83 0.72 12.50
N GLY A 18 5.87 0.50 11.20
CA GLY A 18 6.38 -0.73 10.61
C GLY A 18 7.92 -0.78 10.62
N VAL A 19 8.48 -1.62 9.78
CA VAL A 19 9.92 -1.84 9.68
C VAL A 19 10.43 -1.32 8.34
N GLY A 20 11.43 -0.45 8.41
CA GLY A 20 12.14 0.10 7.26
C GLY A 20 11.41 1.28 6.60
N GLU A 21 12.18 2.04 5.83
CA GLU A 21 11.64 3.17 5.07
C GLU A 21 11.18 2.68 3.71
N ILE A 22 9.87 2.61 3.53
CA ILE A 22 9.23 2.17 2.29
C ILE A 22 9.22 3.33 1.31
N LEU A 23 9.65 3.08 0.06
CA LEU A 23 9.54 4.07 -1.00
C LEU A 23 8.09 4.16 -1.46
N MET A 24 7.50 5.33 -1.26
CA MET A 24 6.18 5.67 -1.77
C MET A 24 6.33 6.58 -2.99
N ILE A 25 5.68 6.20 -4.08
CA ILE A 25 5.58 7.06 -5.26
C ILE A 25 4.14 7.52 -5.35
N ASN A 26 3.88 8.72 -4.85
CA ASN A 26 2.54 9.31 -4.83
C ASN A 26 2.16 9.75 -6.24
N LYS A 27 1.10 9.19 -6.78
CA LYS A 27 0.60 9.51 -8.13
C LYS A 27 -0.43 10.62 -8.10
N PHE A 28 -1.42 10.48 -7.22
CA PHE A 28 -2.51 11.45 -7.10
C PHE A 28 -2.88 11.62 -5.63
N GLY A 29 -3.34 12.81 -5.31
CA GLY A 29 -3.83 13.15 -3.98
C GLY A 29 -5.26 13.67 -4.02
N PRO A 30 -5.71 14.35 -2.97
CA PRO A 30 -7.08 14.90 -2.91
C PRO A 30 -7.42 15.85 -4.06
N ASP A 31 -6.46 16.67 -4.48
CA ASP A 31 -6.72 17.67 -5.54
C ASP A 31 -7.03 17.01 -6.87
N GLU A 32 -6.31 15.94 -7.25
CA GLU A 32 -6.49 15.27 -8.53
C GLU A 32 -7.66 14.28 -8.53
N THR A 33 -8.20 13.95 -7.36
CA THR A 33 -9.27 12.96 -7.23
C THR A 33 -10.60 13.58 -6.78
N ALA A 34 -10.76 14.89 -6.99
CA ALA A 34 -11.95 15.64 -6.56
C ALA A 34 -12.27 15.39 -5.07
N ASN A 35 -11.24 15.39 -4.25
CA ASN A 35 -11.31 15.18 -2.80
C ASN A 35 -11.94 13.83 -2.39
N ARG A 36 -11.87 12.81 -3.26
CA ARG A 36 -12.41 11.48 -2.96
C ARG A 36 -11.37 10.49 -2.47
N CYS A 37 -10.11 10.71 -2.80
CA CYS A 37 -9.01 9.87 -2.32
C CYS A 37 -8.04 10.68 -1.48
N LYS A 38 -7.59 10.11 -0.38
CA LYS A 38 -6.50 10.68 0.42
C LYS A 38 -5.16 10.39 -0.24
N MET A 39 -5.04 9.25 -0.94
CA MET A 39 -3.79 8.79 -1.49
C MET A 39 -4.03 7.84 -2.67
N VAL A 40 -3.24 7.98 -3.70
CA VAL A 40 -3.08 6.98 -4.76
C VAL A 40 -1.58 6.86 -4.97
N ALA A 41 -0.98 5.78 -4.51
CA ALA A 41 0.47 5.64 -4.49
C ALA A 41 0.93 4.21 -4.76
N GLU A 42 2.10 4.08 -5.33
CA GLU A 42 2.80 2.81 -5.39
C GLU A 42 3.69 2.69 -4.15
N LEU A 43 3.56 1.59 -3.43
CA LEU A 43 4.43 1.26 -2.31
C LEU A 43 5.43 0.22 -2.77
N ASN A 44 6.72 0.52 -2.57
CA ASN A 44 7.81 -0.36 -2.95
C ASN A 44 8.47 -0.86 -1.67
N LEU A 45 8.27 -2.13 -1.36
CA LEU A 45 8.81 -2.76 -0.16
C LEU A 45 10.05 -3.58 -0.52
N ALA A 46 11.18 -3.25 0.10
CA ALA A 46 12.38 -4.08 0.03
C ALA A 46 12.22 -5.30 0.94
N PRO A 47 13.05 -6.34 0.74
CA PRO A 47 13.05 -7.50 1.63
C PRO A 47 13.13 -7.12 3.10
N GLY A 48 12.26 -7.71 3.92
CA GLY A 48 12.19 -7.45 5.36
C GLY A 48 11.37 -6.24 5.77
N GLN A 49 10.95 -5.41 4.84
CA GLN A 49 10.13 -4.24 5.17
C GLN A 49 8.66 -4.62 5.36
N CYS A 50 7.99 -3.89 6.22
CA CYS A 50 6.55 -4.05 6.44
C CYS A 50 5.92 -2.75 6.91
N THR A 51 4.62 -2.61 6.67
CA THR A 51 3.82 -1.60 7.35
C THR A 51 3.49 -2.08 8.76
N GLY A 52 3.17 -1.16 9.67
CA GLY A 52 2.60 -1.54 10.96
C GLY A 52 1.18 -2.07 10.79
N PHE A 53 0.74 -2.88 11.75
CA PHE A 53 -0.64 -3.38 11.79
C PHE A 53 -1.57 -2.23 12.18
N HIS A 54 -2.51 -1.86 11.33
CA HIS A 54 -3.37 -0.69 11.54
C HIS A 54 -4.74 -0.87 10.89
N GLY A 55 -5.68 -0.03 11.30
CA GLY A 55 -7.07 -0.12 10.84
C GLY A 55 -7.54 1.10 10.05
N HIS A 56 -8.64 0.91 9.35
CA HIS A 56 -9.35 1.93 8.58
C HIS A 56 -10.81 1.98 9.02
N THR A 57 -11.20 3.06 9.72
CA THR A 57 -12.55 3.25 10.24
C THR A 57 -13.38 4.19 9.37
N ASP A 58 -12.81 5.34 9.01
CA ASP A 58 -13.51 6.41 8.28
C ASP A 58 -13.11 6.46 6.80
N ASP A 59 -12.28 5.54 6.37
CA ASP A 59 -11.81 5.42 5.00
C ASP A 59 -11.69 3.95 4.62
N VAL A 60 -11.34 3.69 3.38
CA VAL A 60 -11.05 2.36 2.90
C VAL A 60 -9.72 2.37 2.17
N GLU A 61 -8.89 1.36 2.40
CA GLU A 61 -7.67 1.17 1.64
C GLU A 61 -7.79 -0.04 0.73
N LEU A 62 -7.47 0.20 -0.55
CA LEU A 62 -7.39 -0.85 -1.56
C LEU A 62 -5.92 -1.10 -1.86
N PHE A 63 -5.55 -2.39 -1.93
CA PHE A 63 -4.26 -2.81 -2.46
C PHE A 63 -4.47 -3.60 -3.74
N TYR A 64 -3.69 -3.28 -4.75
CA TYR A 64 -3.62 -4.06 -5.99
C TYR A 64 -2.17 -4.43 -6.22
N MET A 65 -1.85 -5.72 -6.17
CA MET A 65 -0.48 -6.20 -6.28
C MET A 65 0.03 -6.06 -7.70
N LEU A 66 1.18 -5.42 -7.88
CA LEU A 66 1.77 -5.14 -9.19
C LEU A 66 2.96 -6.02 -9.51
N GLU A 67 3.92 -6.14 -8.60
CA GLU A 67 5.16 -6.89 -8.82
C GLU A 67 5.62 -7.57 -7.55
N GLY A 68 6.20 -8.76 -7.69
CA GLY A 68 6.71 -9.53 -6.55
C GLY A 68 5.61 -10.13 -5.70
N GLU A 69 5.91 -10.43 -4.46
CA GLU A 69 4.98 -11.03 -3.51
C GLU A 69 5.01 -10.28 -2.18
N LEU A 70 3.86 -10.12 -1.57
CA LEU A 70 3.71 -9.60 -0.21
C LEU A 70 2.83 -10.54 0.60
N ILE A 71 3.07 -10.60 1.91
CA ILE A 71 2.13 -11.22 2.83
C ILE A 71 1.20 -10.13 3.33
N CYS A 72 -0.10 -10.36 3.19
CA CYS A 72 -1.12 -9.51 3.79
C CYS A 72 -1.70 -10.20 5.01
N VAL A 73 -1.67 -9.52 6.15
CA VAL A 73 -2.30 -10.01 7.38
C VAL A 73 -3.58 -9.21 7.57
N GLU A 74 -4.72 -9.89 7.59
CA GLU A 74 -6.01 -9.28 7.81
C GLU A 74 -6.91 -10.25 8.57
N ASP A 75 -7.61 -9.75 9.59
CA ASP A 75 -8.50 -10.56 10.43
C ASP A 75 -7.83 -11.83 11.00
N GLY A 76 -6.55 -11.71 11.37
CA GLY A 76 -5.79 -12.82 11.93
C GLY A 76 -5.31 -13.86 10.93
N GLU A 77 -5.57 -13.66 9.64
CA GLU A 77 -5.13 -14.55 8.58
C GLU A 77 -3.98 -13.95 7.77
N GLU A 78 -3.03 -14.79 7.38
CA GLU A 78 -1.96 -14.42 6.47
C GLU A 78 -2.27 -14.96 5.07
N VAL A 79 -2.23 -14.08 4.08
CA VAL A 79 -2.42 -14.45 2.66
C VAL A 79 -1.27 -13.92 1.86
N THR A 80 -0.79 -14.71 0.91
CA THR A 80 0.21 -14.24 -0.05
C THR A 80 -0.49 -13.52 -1.19
N LEU A 81 -0.08 -12.27 -1.43
CA LEU A 81 -0.55 -11.49 -2.57
C LEU A 81 0.43 -11.64 -3.72
N LYS A 82 -0.08 -12.03 -4.87
CA LYS A 82 0.65 -12.13 -6.14
C LYS A 82 0.13 -11.10 -7.12
N PRO A 83 0.89 -10.75 -8.16
CA PRO A 83 0.43 -9.77 -9.16
C PRO A 83 -0.98 -10.06 -9.66
N GLY A 84 -1.83 -9.04 -9.60
CA GLY A 84 -3.24 -9.15 -9.95
C GLY A 84 -4.17 -9.39 -8.78
N ASP A 85 -3.66 -9.80 -7.62
CA ASP A 85 -4.48 -9.94 -6.40
C ASP A 85 -4.76 -8.56 -5.80
N CYS A 86 -5.94 -8.39 -5.21
CA CYS A 86 -6.31 -7.15 -4.57
C CYS A 86 -7.05 -7.38 -3.27
N THR A 87 -6.96 -6.38 -2.37
CA THR A 87 -7.63 -6.40 -1.07
C THR A 87 -8.38 -5.10 -0.85
N SER A 88 -9.38 -5.15 0.02
CA SER A 88 -10.10 -3.97 0.49
C SER A 88 -10.20 -4.04 2.01
N THR A 89 -9.75 -3.00 2.69
CA THR A 89 -9.76 -2.92 4.16
C THR A 89 -10.56 -1.71 4.59
N CYS A 90 -11.68 -1.93 5.25
CA CYS A 90 -12.60 -0.89 5.70
C CYS A 90 -13.37 -1.36 6.95
N SER A 91 -14.29 -0.53 7.42
CA SER A 91 -15.20 -0.87 8.53
C SER A 91 -14.50 -1.28 9.83
N GLY A 92 -13.34 -0.64 10.09
CA GLY A 92 -12.57 -0.92 11.31
C GLY A 92 -11.66 -2.15 11.21
N ALA A 93 -11.66 -2.86 10.10
CA ALA A 93 -10.73 -3.97 9.88
C ALA A 93 -9.28 -3.48 9.92
N LYS A 94 -8.39 -4.31 10.39
CA LYS A 94 -6.97 -4.00 10.49
C LYS A 94 -6.16 -4.87 9.56
N HIS A 95 -5.10 -4.31 9.03
CA HIS A 95 -4.24 -5.02 8.10
C HIS A 95 -2.77 -4.64 8.24
N GLN A 96 -1.93 -5.43 7.61
CA GLN A 96 -0.49 -5.21 7.51
C GLN A 96 0.00 -5.89 6.24
N ILE A 97 0.99 -5.30 5.57
CA ILE A 97 1.69 -5.97 4.47
C ILE A 97 3.17 -6.12 4.83
N ILE A 98 3.73 -7.27 4.49
CA ILE A 98 5.09 -7.66 4.85
C ILE A 98 5.78 -8.24 3.63
N ASN A 99 6.99 -7.79 3.33
CA ASN A 99 7.81 -8.43 2.31
C ASN A 99 8.76 -9.44 2.97
N ARG A 100 8.39 -10.71 2.92
CA ARG A 100 9.22 -11.82 3.40
C ARG A 100 10.06 -12.46 2.31
N SER A 101 9.96 -11.96 1.07
CA SER A 101 10.74 -12.47 -0.06
C SER A 101 12.13 -11.86 -0.11
N GLU A 102 12.94 -12.31 -1.07
CA GLU A 102 14.29 -11.79 -1.29
C GLU A 102 14.33 -10.71 -2.37
N GLU A 103 13.18 -10.31 -2.92
CA GLU A 103 13.08 -9.36 -4.00
C GLU A 103 12.20 -8.17 -3.61
N MET A 104 12.34 -7.07 -4.34
CA MET A 104 11.45 -5.92 -4.20
C MET A 104 10.01 -6.32 -4.54
N ALA A 105 9.06 -5.76 -3.82
CA ALA A 105 7.64 -5.94 -4.10
C ALA A 105 6.98 -4.57 -4.29
N LYS A 106 6.04 -4.49 -5.21
CA LYS A 106 5.33 -3.25 -5.53
C LYS A 106 3.83 -3.49 -5.47
N VAL A 107 3.14 -2.64 -4.74
CA VAL A 107 1.68 -2.67 -4.62
C VAL A 107 1.12 -1.27 -4.86
N LEU A 108 0.01 -1.19 -5.59
CA LEU A 108 -0.76 0.05 -5.70
C LEU A 108 -1.67 0.16 -4.47
N ALA A 109 -1.55 1.27 -3.75
CA ALA A 109 -2.37 1.57 -2.59
C ALA A 109 -3.25 2.77 -2.89
N ILE A 110 -4.55 2.63 -2.65
CA ILE A 110 -5.53 3.70 -2.82
C ILE A 110 -6.29 3.84 -1.50
N VAL A 111 -6.24 5.04 -0.93
CA VAL A 111 -7.02 5.35 0.28
C VAL A 111 -8.17 6.26 -0.11
N ILE A 112 -9.37 5.75 0.01
CA ILE A 112 -10.62 6.43 -0.37
C ILE A 112 -11.27 6.95 0.90
N LYS A 113 -11.72 8.20 0.81
CA LYS A 113 -12.45 8.83 1.91
C LYS A 113 -13.86 8.26 2.08
#